data_4b9700b2ac81d12352d6180611c87d56
#
_entry.id   4b9700b2ac81d12352d6180611c87d56
#
_cell.length_a   1.000
_cell.length_b   1.000
_cell.length_c   1.000
_cell.angle_alpha   90.00
_cell.angle_beta   90.00
_cell.angle_gamma   90.00
#
_symmetry.space_group_name_H-M   'P 1'
#
loop_
_entity.id
_entity.type
_entity.pdbx_description
1 polymer ?
#
loop_
_entity_poly.entity_id
_entity_poly.type
_entity_poly.pdbx_seq_one_letter_code
_entity_poly.pdbx_strand_id
1 'polypeptide(L)'
;MTSHKAKILLIYTGGTIGMVKDFETGALKAFDFKELLNRIPELHLLDCSIETISFETPIDSSNMNISNWQKMAQLIEENYSKFDGFVVLHGSDTMSYSASALSFMLENLAKPVIFTGSQLPIGDLRTDAKENLITAIQVASLQSNKKPVIQEVCLYFEYKLYRGNRTTKISAEHFNAFTSPNFPELAESGVHLKVNKDLILVSKSAKKLKVHTEFDDNVAILKLFPGINENVLTAIFAIPNLKGIVLE
;
A
#
# COMPACT_ATOMS: atom_id res chain seq x y z
N MET A 1 -3.38 24.80 -24.50
CA MET A 1 -2.48 23.67 -24.18
C MET A 1 -3.30 22.72 -23.32
N THR A 2 -3.67 21.55 -23.81
CA THR A 2 -4.37 20.54 -23.00
C THR A 2 -3.41 20.09 -21.90
N SER A 3 -3.76 20.40 -20.65
CA SER A 3 -3.03 19.90 -19.49
C SER A 3 -3.05 18.37 -19.52
N HIS A 4 -1.89 17.74 -19.45
CA HIS A 4 -1.82 16.28 -19.34
C HIS A 4 -2.44 15.89 -18.00
N LYS A 5 -3.60 15.26 -18.05
CA LYS A 5 -4.29 14.75 -16.87
C LYS A 5 -3.67 13.42 -16.47
N ALA A 6 -3.21 13.32 -15.23
CA ALA A 6 -2.57 12.09 -14.73
C ALA A 6 -3.53 10.90 -14.83
N LYS A 7 -3.01 9.72 -15.21
CA LYS A 7 -3.77 8.46 -15.26
C LYS A 7 -3.38 7.59 -14.08
N ILE A 8 -4.32 7.25 -13.23
CA ILE A 8 -4.11 6.45 -12.03
C ILE A 8 -4.79 5.10 -12.18
N LEU A 9 -4.03 4.04 -11.93
CA LEU A 9 -4.57 2.69 -11.80
C LEU A 9 -4.84 2.39 -10.34
N LEU A 10 -6.08 2.07 -10.03
CA LEU A 10 -6.53 1.63 -8.72
C LEU A 10 -6.61 0.10 -8.73
N ILE A 11 -5.82 -0.55 -7.89
CA ILE A 11 -5.73 -2.00 -7.76
C ILE A 11 -6.42 -2.41 -6.45
N TYR A 12 -7.55 -3.09 -6.56
CA TYR A 12 -8.26 -3.63 -5.39
C TYR A 12 -7.83 -5.06 -5.12
N THR A 13 -7.14 -5.27 -4.01
CA THR A 13 -6.70 -6.61 -3.57
C THR A 13 -7.64 -7.25 -2.57
N GLY A 14 -8.46 -6.46 -1.88
CA GLY A 14 -9.35 -6.86 -0.80
C GLY A 14 -9.33 -5.86 0.35
N GLY A 15 -9.73 -6.34 1.52
CA GLY A 15 -9.79 -5.54 2.74
C GLY A 15 -11.12 -4.80 2.93
N THR A 16 -11.29 -4.28 4.14
CA THR A 16 -12.55 -3.68 4.64
C THR A 16 -13.03 -2.51 3.78
N ILE A 17 -12.12 -1.75 3.18
CA ILE A 17 -12.46 -0.60 2.34
C ILE A 17 -13.39 -0.94 1.18
N GLY A 18 -13.26 -2.14 0.60
CA GLY A 18 -14.09 -2.61 -0.51
C GLY A 18 -15.22 -3.53 -0.07
N MET A 19 -15.61 -3.49 1.18
CA MET A 19 -16.72 -4.29 1.70
C MET A 19 -17.95 -3.41 1.97
N VAL A 20 -19.12 -4.01 1.83
CA VAL A 20 -20.41 -3.43 2.23
C VAL A 20 -21.15 -4.39 3.12
N LYS A 21 -21.86 -3.86 4.11
CA LYS A 21 -22.76 -4.66 4.92
C LYS A 21 -23.97 -5.09 4.09
N ASP A 22 -24.22 -6.36 4.08
CA ASP A 22 -25.49 -6.90 3.65
C ASP A 22 -26.55 -6.55 4.71
N PHE A 23 -27.58 -5.81 4.31
CA PHE A 23 -28.60 -5.32 5.24
C PHE A 23 -29.49 -6.43 5.82
N GLU A 24 -29.57 -7.58 5.15
CA GLU A 24 -30.39 -8.71 5.62
C GLU A 24 -29.63 -9.60 6.60
N THR A 25 -28.36 -9.85 6.33
CA THR A 25 -27.55 -10.80 7.11
C THR A 25 -26.57 -10.11 8.07
N GLY A 26 -26.29 -8.82 7.89
CA GLY A 26 -25.25 -8.09 8.60
C GLY A 26 -23.82 -8.49 8.20
N ALA A 27 -23.64 -9.45 7.30
CA ALA A 27 -22.36 -9.92 6.84
C ALA A 27 -21.69 -8.91 5.88
N LEU A 28 -20.36 -8.85 5.92
CA LEU A 28 -19.60 -8.07 4.95
C LEU A 28 -19.49 -8.85 3.62
N LYS A 29 -19.90 -8.21 2.54
CA LYS A 29 -19.75 -8.73 1.17
C LYS A 29 -18.75 -7.88 0.40
N ALA A 30 -17.96 -8.54 -0.45
CA ALA A 30 -17.11 -7.84 -1.40
C ALA A 30 -17.96 -6.98 -2.35
N PHE A 31 -17.49 -5.80 -2.60
CA PHE A 31 -18.18 -4.77 -3.37
C PHE A 31 -17.72 -4.79 -4.83
N ASP A 32 -18.64 -4.56 -5.79
CA ASP A 32 -18.23 -4.31 -7.17
C ASP A 32 -17.54 -2.94 -7.25
N PHE A 33 -16.25 -2.97 -7.51
CA PHE A 33 -15.40 -1.78 -7.49
C PHE A 33 -15.77 -0.74 -8.57
N LYS A 34 -16.47 -1.16 -9.63
CA LYS A 34 -17.02 -0.20 -10.62
C LYS A 34 -18.09 0.70 -10.02
N GLU A 35 -18.81 0.21 -9.00
CA GLU A 35 -19.78 1.03 -8.25
C GLU A 35 -19.11 1.99 -7.26
N LEU A 36 -17.85 1.76 -6.85
CA LEU A 36 -17.17 2.63 -5.91
C LEU A 36 -17.08 4.08 -6.41
N LEU A 37 -16.74 4.25 -7.68
CA LEU A 37 -16.68 5.57 -8.32
C LEU A 37 -18.06 6.26 -8.29
N ASN A 38 -19.14 5.49 -8.37
CA ASN A 38 -20.50 6.03 -8.27
C ASN A 38 -20.89 6.39 -6.84
N ARG A 39 -20.31 5.72 -5.85
CA ARG A 39 -20.60 5.98 -4.42
C ARG A 39 -19.76 7.09 -3.81
N ILE A 40 -18.66 7.45 -4.45
CA ILE A 40 -17.80 8.57 -4.05
C ILE A 40 -17.73 9.57 -5.20
N PRO A 41 -18.79 10.39 -5.40
CA PRO A 41 -18.84 11.37 -6.48
C PRO A 41 -17.71 12.39 -6.38
N GLU A 42 -17.11 12.59 -5.21
CA GLU A 42 -15.97 13.46 -4.97
C GLU A 42 -14.74 13.07 -5.79
N LEU A 43 -14.60 11.79 -6.18
CA LEU A 43 -13.51 11.33 -7.04
C LEU A 43 -13.51 11.97 -8.43
N HIS A 44 -14.69 12.38 -8.92
CA HIS A 44 -14.80 13.11 -10.18
C HIS A 44 -14.23 14.53 -10.12
N LEU A 45 -14.04 15.09 -8.92
CA LEU A 45 -13.43 16.40 -8.70
C LEU A 45 -11.91 16.38 -8.78
N LEU A 46 -11.30 15.20 -8.75
CA LEU A 46 -9.85 15.05 -8.87
C LEU A 46 -9.39 15.33 -10.31
N ASP A 47 -8.28 16.04 -10.45
CA ASP A 47 -7.69 16.33 -11.76
C ASP A 47 -6.83 15.15 -12.27
N CYS A 48 -7.43 13.95 -12.28
CA CYS A 48 -6.84 12.73 -12.81
C CYS A 48 -7.91 11.85 -13.44
N SER A 49 -7.53 10.90 -14.27
CA SER A 49 -8.38 9.80 -14.70
C SER A 49 -8.06 8.55 -13.88
N ILE A 50 -9.10 7.80 -13.52
CA ILE A 50 -8.98 6.61 -12.66
C ILE A 50 -9.51 5.42 -13.44
N GLU A 51 -8.69 4.38 -13.56
CA GLU A 51 -9.10 3.07 -14.02
C GLU A 51 -8.90 2.06 -12.88
N THR A 52 -9.67 0.96 -12.89
CA THR A 52 -9.70 -0.01 -11.79
C THR A 52 -9.40 -1.41 -12.28
N ILE A 53 -8.60 -2.14 -11.52
CA ILE A 53 -8.43 -3.59 -11.64
C ILE A 53 -8.66 -4.21 -10.27
N SER A 54 -9.45 -5.28 -10.22
CA SER A 54 -9.70 -6.03 -8.98
C SER A 54 -9.07 -7.42 -9.07
N PHE A 55 -8.61 -7.93 -7.93
CA PHE A 55 -8.33 -9.35 -7.82
C PHE A 55 -9.63 -10.14 -8.00
N GLU A 56 -9.57 -11.27 -8.66
CA GLU A 56 -10.74 -12.14 -8.89
C GLU A 56 -11.43 -12.53 -7.59
N THR A 57 -10.61 -12.84 -6.58
CA THR A 57 -11.07 -13.10 -5.21
C THR A 57 -10.43 -12.07 -4.30
N PRO A 58 -11.22 -11.20 -3.66
CA PRO A 58 -10.72 -10.28 -2.65
C PRO A 58 -10.09 -11.04 -1.49
N ILE A 59 -8.94 -10.55 -1.03
CA ILE A 59 -8.12 -11.20 -0.01
C ILE A 59 -8.36 -10.51 1.33
N ASP A 60 -8.61 -11.29 2.38
CA ASP A 60 -8.38 -10.84 3.74
C ASP A 60 -6.87 -10.70 3.93
N SER A 61 -6.41 -9.52 4.36
CA SER A 61 -4.97 -9.25 4.48
C SER A 61 -4.25 -10.14 5.48
N SER A 62 -4.95 -10.76 6.43
CA SER A 62 -4.38 -11.80 7.30
C SER A 62 -3.92 -13.05 6.54
N ASN A 63 -4.47 -13.29 5.35
CA ASN A 63 -4.09 -14.38 4.44
C ASN A 63 -3.11 -13.95 3.33
N MET A 64 -2.53 -12.76 3.44
CA MET A 64 -1.55 -12.26 2.47
C MET A 64 -0.31 -13.16 2.45
N ASN A 65 0.21 -13.41 1.25
CA ASN A 65 1.39 -14.25 1.05
C ASN A 65 2.23 -13.77 -0.14
N ILE A 66 3.36 -14.44 -0.38
CA ILE A 66 4.31 -14.09 -1.43
C ILE A 66 3.67 -14.07 -2.82
N SER A 67 2.81 -15.05 -3.15
CA SER A 67 2.18 -15.11 -4.47
C SER A 67 1.26 -13.90 -4.74
N ASN A 68 0.66 -13.35 -3.69
CA ASN A 68 -0.15 -12.13 -3.79
C ASN A 68 0.73 -10.89 -4.04
N TRP A 69 1.89 -10.80 -3.41
CA TRP A 69 2.86 -9.72 -3.68
C TRP A 69 3.40 -9.81 -5.11
N GLN A 70 3.73 -11.01 -5.57
CA GLN A 70 4.13 -11.27 -6.96
C GLN A 70 3.05 -10.80 -7.95
N LYS A 71 1.80 -11.16 -7.70
CA LYS A 71 0.65 -10.73 -8.53
C LYS A 71 0.49 -9.21 -8.55
N MET A 72 0.60 -8.53 -7.39
CA MET A 72 0.57 -7.06 -7.34
C MET A 72 1.70 -6.42 -8.14
N ALA A 73 2.92 -6.93 -7.99
CA ALA A 73 4.08 -6.40 -8.69
C ALA A 73 3.98 -6.60 -10.21
N GLN A 74 3.50 -7.76 -10.65
CA GLN A 74 3.24 -8.06 -12.07
C GLN A 74 2.15 -7.14 -12.66
N LEU A 75 1.05 -6.91 -11.96
CA LEU A 75 0.01 -5.98 -12.40
C LEU A 75 0.54 -4.55 -12.57
N ILE A 76 1.42 -4.11 -11.67
CA ILE A 76 2.07 -2.81 -11.79
C ILE A 76 3.00 -2.79 -13.01
N GLU A 77 3.80 -3.82 -13.23
CA GLU A 77 4.72 -3.94 -14.38
C GLU A 77 3.98 -3.89 -15.71
N GLU A 78 2.95 -4.71 -15.89
CA GLU A 78 2.13 -4.81 -17.11
C GLU A 78 1.44 -3.49 -17.47
N ASN A 79 1.14 -2.68 -16.46
CA ASN A 79 0.45 -1.42 -16.61
C ASN A 79 1.35 -0.18 -16.47
N TYR A 80 2.66 -0.40 -16.21
CA TYR A 80 3.57 0.69 -15.90
C TYR A 80 3.69 1.75 -16.99
N SER A 81 3.63 1.36 -18.26
CA SER A 81 3.70 2.29 -19.39
C SER A 81 2.41 3.08 -19.65
N LYS A 82 1.27 2.59 -19.15
CA LYS A 82 -0.06 3.15 -19.44
C LYS A 82 -0.52 4.18 -18.40
N PHE A 83 -0.04 4.06 -17.16
CA PHE A 83 -0.48 4.86 -16.02
C PHE A 83 0.66 5.70 -15.44
N ASP A 84 0.33 6.82 -14.84
CA ASP A 84 1.27 7.75 -14.20
C ASP A 84 1.48 7.45 -12.72
N GLY A 85 0.57 6.69 -12.11
CA GLY A 85 0.65 6.26 -10.71
C GLY A 85 -0.29 5.12 -10.41
N PHE A 86 -0.08 4.48 -9.26
CA PHE A 86 -0.80 3.31 -8.80
C PHE A 86 -1.29 3.53 -7.37
N VAL A 87 -2.53 3.15 -7.09
CA VAL A 87 -3.08 3.09 -5.74
C VAL A 87 -3.51 1.66 -5.47
N VAL A 88 -3.03 1.07 -4.39
CA VAL A 88 -3.35 -0.30 -3.99
C VAL A 88 -4.26 -0.27 -2.78
N LEU A 89 -5.49 -0.73 -2.96
CA LEU A 89 -6.43 -0.91 -1.86
C LEU A 89 -6.22 -2.26 -1.21
N HIS A 90 -5.93 -2.24 0.08
CA HIS A 90 -5.44 -3.39 0.82
C HIS A 90 -6.04 -3.42 2.22
N GLY A 91 -6.20 -4.60 2.81
CA GLY A 91 -6.57 -4.73 4.21
C GLY A 91 -5.48 -4.21 5.14
N SER A 92 -5.86 -3.58 6.25
CA SER A 92 -4.92 -2.85 7.11
C SER A 92 -3.94 -3.75 7.88
N ASP A 93 -4.27 -5.04 8.15
CA ASP A 93 -3.48 -5.89 9.05
C ASP A 93 -2.05 -6.16 8.58
N THR A 94 -1.88 -6.40 7.28
CA THR A 94 -0.55 -6.69 6.70
C THR A 94 -0.13 -5.68 5.64
N MET A 95 -0.79 -4.52 5.56
CA MET A 95 -0.50 -3.48 4.56
C MET A 95 0.96 -3.01 4.63
N SER A 96 1.51 -2.83 5.82
CA SER A 96 2.90 -2.43 6.01
C SER A 96 3.90 -3.48 5.49
N TYR A 97 3.57 -4.77 5.63
CA TYR A 97 4.39 -5.86 5.06
C TYR A 97 4.32 -5.84 3.52
N SER A 98 3.14 -5.70 2.95
CA SER A 98 2.96 -5.64 1.49
C SER A 98 3.63 -4.41 0.88
N ALA A 99 3.48 -3.24 1.49
CA ALA A 99 4.15 -2.02 1.05
C ALA A 99 5.69 -2.14 1.15
N SER A 100 6.18 -2.77 2.22
CA SER A 100 7.60 -3.06 2.38
C SER A 100 8.10 -4.01 1.30
N ALA A 101 7.43 -5.15 1.08
CA ALA A 101 7.79 -6.12 0.06
C ALA A 101 7.86 -5.49 -1.33
N LEU A 102 6.82 -4.76 -1.75
CA LEU A 102 6.80 -4.10 -3.06
C LEU A 102 7.88 -3.02 -3.19
N SER A 103 8.29 -2.35 -2.12
CA SER A 103 9.37 -1.37 -2.17
C SER A 103 10.72 -1.98 -2.55
N PHE A 104 10.94 -3.27 -2.25
CA PHE A 104 12.13 -4.02 -2.66
C PHE A 104 11.94 -4.75 -4.00
N MET A 105 10.71 -5.14 -4.33
CA MET A 105 10.42 -5.80 -5.61
C MET A 105 10.51 -4.86 -6.81
N LEU A 106 10.21 -3.58 -6.65
CA LEU A 106 10.09 -2.59 -7.72
C LEU A 106 11.37 -1.75 -7.84
N GLU A 107 12.43 -2.32 -8.39
CA GLU A 107 13.71 -1.62 -8.59
C GLU A 107 13.61 -0.57 -9.71
N ASN A 108 14.20 0.61 -9.52
CA ASN A 108 14.15 1.78 -10.40
C ASN A 108 12.73 2.35 -10.59
N LEU A 109 11.89 2.24 -9.57
CA LEU A 109 10.55 2.82 -9.58
C LEU A 109 10.63 4.34 -9.77
N ALA A 110 9.91 4.86 -10.77
CA ALA A 110 9.85 6.29 -11.10
C ALA A 110 8.41 6.84 -11.07
N LYS A 111 7.48 6.07 -10.52
CA LYS A 111 6.07 6.41 -10.36
C LYS A 111 5.59 6.07 -8.96
N PRO A 112 4.59 6.78 -8.42
CA PRO A 112 4.04 6.46 -7.10
C PRO A 112 3.31 5.11 -7.11
N VAL A 113 3.50 4.34 -6.04
CA VAL A 113 2.68 3.18 -5.67
C VAL A 113 2.20 3.42 -4.24
N ILE A 114 0.95 3.82 -4.09
CA ILE A 114 0.39 4.25 -2.81
C ILE A 114 -0.53 3.16 -2.28
N PHE A 115 -0.13 2.51 -1.18
CA PHE A 115 -1.00 1.63 -0.43
C PHE A 115 -1.94 2.43 0.45
N THR A 116 -3.20 2.03 0.49
CA THR A 116 -4.19 2.55 1.42
C THR A 116 -5.29 1.53 1.68
N GLY A 117 -6.14 1.83 2.65
CA GLY A 117 -7.25 1.00 3.07
C GLY A 117 -8.13 1.76 4.05
N SER A 118 -8.88 1.04 4.86
CA SER A 118 -9.67 1.64 5.93
C SER A 118 -9.87 0.69 7.11
N GLN A 119 -10.19 1.25 8.27
CA GLN A 119 -10.64 0.47 9.43
C GLN A 119 -12.13 0.11 9.32
N LEU A 120 -12.93 0.97 8.71
CA LEU A 120 -14.35 0.75 8.51
C LEU A 120 -14.72 0.59 7.03
N PRO A 121 -15.74 -0.20 6.70
CA PRO A 121 -16.28 -0.28 5.35
C PRO A 121 -16.66 1.09 4.79
N ILE A 122 -16.51 1.26 3.48
CA ILE A 122 -16.80 2.54 2.82
C ILE A 122 -18.25 3.00 2.94
N GLY A 123 -19.17 2.08 3.19
CA GLY A 123 -20.59 2.36 3.41
C GLY A 123 -20.96 2.77 4.83
N ASP A 124 -20.03 2.69 5.78
CA ASP A 124 -20.30 3.02 7.17
C ASP A 124 -20.33 4.54 7.39
N LEU A 125 -21.21 5.02 8.29
CA LEU A 125 -21.44 6.45 8.54
C LEU A 125 -20.16 7.21 8.96
N ARG A 126 -19.29 6.56 9.74
CA ARG A 126 -18.05 7.15 10.28
C ARG A 126 -16.81 6.59 9.63
N THR A 127 -16.90 6.17 8.36
CA THR A 127 -15.79 5.57 7.66
C THR A 127 -14.63 6.54 7.42
N ASP A 128 -13.41 6.04 7.63
CA ASP A 128 -12.14 6.66 7.22
C ASP A 128 -11.81 6.39 5.74
N ALA A 129 -12.57 5.49 5.09
CA ALA A 129 -12.28 5.01 3.74
C ALA A 129 -12.28 6.12 2.68
N LYS A 130 -13.21 7.08 2.77
CA LYS A 130 -13.33 8.15 1.77
C LYS A 130 -12.11 9.05 1.76
N GLU A 131 -11.71 9.54 2.92
CA GLU A 131 -10.54 10.40 3.06
C GLU A 131 -9.28 9.67 2.60
N ASN A 132 -9.06 8.46 3.10
CA ASN A 132 -7.91 7.65 2.76
C ASN A 132 -7.81 7.41 1.24
N LEU A 133 -8.92 7.08 0.58
CA LEU A 133 -8.94 6.83 -0.86
C LEU A 133 -8.71 8.11 -1.68
N ILE A 134 -9.47 9.17 -1.39
CA ILE A 134 -9.38 10.44 -2.13
C ILE A 134 -7.96 10.99 -2.05
N THR A 135 -7.39 11.04 -0.86
CA THR A 135 -6.06 11.60 -0.68
C THR A 135 -4.96 10.69 -1.21
N ALA A 136 -5.10 9.36 -1.12
CA ALA A 136 -4.15 8.44 -1.77
C ALA A 136 -4.10 8.66 -3.29
N ILE A 137 -5.26 8.84 -3.95
CA ILE A 137 -5.33 9.13 -5.39
C ILE A 137 -4.75 10.52 -5.68
N GLN A 138 -5.06 11.52 -4.86
CA GLN A 138 -4.50 12.86 -4.98
C GLN A 138 -2.97 12.83 -4.92
N VAL A 139 -2.40 12.12 -3.93
CA VAL A 139 -0.96 11.93 -3.79
C VAL A 139 -0.36 11.22 -5.00
N ALA A 140 -1.00 10.15 -5.48
CA ALA A 140 -0.55 9.41 -6.65
C ALA A 140 -0.58 10.25 -7.94
N SER A 141 -1.47 11.23 -8.02
CA SER A 141 -1.62 12.12 -9.19
C SER A 141 -0.74 13.37 -9.16
N LEU A 142 -0.02 13.62 -8.04
CA LEU A 142 0.84 14.80 -7.91
C LEU A 142 1.94 14.81 -8.97
N GLN A 143 1.99 15.88 -9.74
CA GLN A 143 3.01 16.11 -10.76
C GLN A 143 3.72 17.46 -10.57
N SER A 144 5.00 17.48 -10.87
CA SER A 144 5.81 18.69 -11.01
C SER A 144 6.58 18.60 -12.32
N ASN A 145 6.43 19.60 -13.20
CA ASN A 145 7.04 19.60 -14.52
C ASN A 145 6.72 18.31 -15.33
N LYS A 146 5.47 17.83 -15.29
CA LYS A 146 4.99 16.60 -15.93
C LYS A 146 5.66 15.31 -15.44
N LYS A 147 6.28 15.34 -14.29
CA LYS A 147 6.86 14.14 -13.64
C LYS A 147 6.16 13.89 -12.32
N PRO A 148 5.95 12.63 -11.92
CA PRO A 148 5.41 12.31 -10.61
C PRO A 148 6.29 12.92 -9.51
N VAL A 149 5.65 13.52 -8.51
CA VAL A 149 6.36 14.05 -7.33
C VAL A 149 6.85 12.91 -6.45
N ILE A 150 6.01 11.90 -6.25
CA ILE A 150 6.35 10.70 -5.49
C ILE A 150 6.84 9.63 -6.46
N GLN A 151 8.00 9.02 -6.19
CA GLN A 151 8.60 7.99 -7.03
C GLN A 151 9.04 6.77 -6.21
N GLU A 152 8.22 6.42 -5.24
CA GLU A 152 8.49 5.32 -4.33
C GLU A 152 7.18 4.63 -3.91
N VAL A 153 7.31 3.46 -3.28
CA VAL A 153 6.19 2.78 -2.63
C VAL A 153 5.93 3.46 -1.29
N CYS A 154 4.69 3.90 -1.10
CA CYS A 154 4.25 4.60 0.11
C CYS A 154 3.01 3.92 0.70
N LEU A 155 2.74 4.21 1.97
CA LEU A 155 1.50 3.91 2.65
C LEU A 155 0.86 5.23 3.09
N TYR A 156 -0.37 5.46 2.64
CA TYR A 156 -1.18 6.59 3.10
C TYR A 156 -2.29 6.11 4.02
N PHE A 157 -2.37 6.69 5.20
CA PHE A 157 -3.43 6.39 6.15
C PHE A 157 -3.60 7.55 7.15
N GLU A 158 -4.86 7.93 7.44
CA GLU A 158 -5.20 8.90 8.47
C GLU A 158 -4.33 10.16 8.37
N TYR A 159 -4.48 10.89 7.27
CA TYR A 159 -3.82 12.18 6.97
C TYR A 159 -2.29 12.14 6.77
N LYS A 160 -1.65 10.97 6.80
CA LYS A 160 -0.20 10.87 6.72
C LYS A 160 0.26 9.93 5.60
N LEU A 161 1.27 10.37 4.87
CA LEU A 161 1.98 9.56 3.88
C LEU A 161 3.30 9.10 4.45
N TYR A 162 3.50 7.81 4.48
CA TYR A 162 4.71 7.18 4.99
C TYR A 162 5.47 6.48 3.87
N ARG A 163 6.79 6.35 4.01
CA ARG A 163 7.58 5.43 3.17
C ARG A 163 7.17 3.99 3.46
N GLY A 164 6.85 3.22 2.41
CA GLY A 164 6.25 1.90 2.55
C GLY A 164 7.05 0.92 3.42
N ASN A 165 8.38 0.92 3.31
CA ASN A 165 9.25 0.04 4.10
C ASN A 165 9.68 0.61 5.46
N ARG A 166 9.00 1.64 5.96
CA ARG A 166 9.30 2.27 7.25
C ARG A 166 8.10 2.29 8.20
N THR A 167 7.02 1.61 7.82
CA THR A 167 5.75 1.64 8.54
C THR A 167 5.52 0.39 9.35
N THR A 168 4.74 0.54 10.42
CA THR A 168 4.18 -0.56 11.19
C THR A 168 2.76 -0.22 11.63
N LYS A 169 1.89 -1.24 11.71
CA LYS A 169 0.55 -1.09 12.29
C LYS A 169 0.66 -1.13 13.80
N ILE A 170 0.07 -0.14 14.48
CA ILE A 170 0.11 0.02 15.94
C ILE A 170 -1.26 -0.12 16.61
N SER A 171 -2.34 -0.07 15.84
CA SER A 171 -3.70 -0.20 16.38
C SER A 171 -4.63 -0.92 15.40
N ALA A 172 -5.50 -1.77 15.95
CA ALA A 172 -6.60 -2.40 15.22
C ALA A 172 -7.94 -1.66 15.41
N GLU A 173 -8.04 -0.74 16.37
CA GLU A 173 -9.28 -0.04 16.73
C GLU A 173 -9.28 1.43 16.31
N HIS A 174 -8.14 2.11 16.42
CA HIS A 174 -8.06 3.53 16.11
C HIS A 174 -7.85 3.78 14.63
N PHE A 175 -8.38 4.88 14.12
CA PHE A 175 -8.12 5.30 12.73
C PHE A 175 -6.64 5.62 12.53
N ASN A 176 -5.96 6.23 13.52
CA ASN A 176 -4.51 6.38 13.52
C ASN A 176 -3.82 5.02 13.77
N ALA A 177 -3.91 4.16 12.76
CA ALA A 177 -3.51 2.76 12.85
C ALA A 177 -2.05 2.48 12.52
N PHE A 178 -1.35 3.42 11.86
CA PHE A 178 0.03 3.25 11.40
C PHE A 178 0.97 4.30 11.95
N THR A 179 2.23 3.93 12.06
CA THR A 179 3.33 4.84 12.41
C THR A 179 4.60 4.49 11.63
N SER A 180 5.52 5.42 11.59
CA SER A 180 6.87 5.26 11.04
C SER A 180 7.90 5.66 12.12
N PRO A 181 8.32 4.72 12.99
CA PRO A 181 9.10 5.07 14.18
C PRO A 181 10.49 5.66 13.89
N ASN A 182 11.08 5.29 12.76
CA ASN A 182 12.48 5.59 12.43
C ASN A 182 12.64 6.49 11.20
N PHE A 183 11.53 7.01 10.66
CA PHE A 183 11.58 7.90 9.51
C PHE A 183 10.37 8.84 9.52
N PRO A 184 10.54 10.14 9.29
CA PRO A 184 9.42 11.08 9.31
C PRO A 184 8.45 10.85 8.15
N GLU A 185 7.25 11.39 8.27
CA GLU A 185 6.21 11.36 7.26
C GLU A 185 6.66 12.11 5.98
N LEU A 186 6.36 11.53 4.82
CA LEU A 186 6.67 12.13 3.52
C LEU A 186 5.70 13.26 3.15
N ALA A 187 4.48 13.16 3.63
CA ALA A 187 3.47 14.20 3.47
C ALA A 187 2.42 14.13 4.58
N GLU A 188 1.77 15.26 4.81
CA GLU A 188 0.65 15.40 5.73
C GLU A 188 -0.51 16.08 5.01
N SER A 189 -1.70 15.48 5.11
CA SER A 189 -2.96 16.01 4.59
C SER A 189 -3.66 16.81 5.69
N GLY A 190 -3.93 18.07 5.42
CA GLY A 190 -4.75 18.95 6.23
C GLY A 190 -5.65 19.75 5.30
N VAL A 191 -5.87 21.03 5.56
CA VAL A 191 -6.51 21.94 4.60
C VAL A 191 -5.75 21.95 3.26
N HIS A 192 -4.45 21.79 3.34
CA HIS A 192 -3.57 21.62 2.17
C HIS A 192 -2.70 20.39 2.37
N LEU A 193 -2.49 19.65 1.29
CA LEU A 193 -1.53 18.55 1.26
C LEU A 193 -0.11 19.13 1.26
N LYS A 194 0.63 18.91 2.34
CA LYS A 194 2.01 19.36 2.51
C LYS A 194 2.96 18.19 2.27
N VAL A 195 3.79 18.30 1.23
CA VAL A 195 4.78 17.27 0.87
C VAL A 195 6.16 17.73 1.32
N ASN A 196 6.87 16.88 2.07
CA ASN A 196 8.25 17.13 2.48
C ASN A 196 9.21 16.69 1.35
N LYS A 197 9.52 17.63 0.48
CA LYS A 197 10.31 17.37 -0.74
C LYS A 197 11.74 16.88 -0.45
N ASP A 198 12.28 17.20 0.70
CA ASP A 198 13.65 16.82 1.07
C ASP A 198 13.76 15.34 1.47
N LEU A 199 12.64 14.73 1.82
CA LEU A 199 12.56 13.31 2.23
C LEU A 199 12.23 12.36 1.09
N ILE A 200 11.69 12.86 -0.03
CA ILE A 200 11.19 12.02 -1.12
C ILE A 200 12.35 11.43 -1.92
N LEU A 201 12.26 10.14 -2.24
CA LEU A 201 13.15 9.51 -3.18
C LEU A 201 12.83 9.98 -4.59
N VAL A 202 13.83 10.54 -5.25
CA VAL A 202 13.75 10.89 -6.66
C VAL A 202 14.61 9.91 -7.43
N SER A 203 14.00 9.21 -8.38
CA SER A 203 14.75 8.30 -9.25
C SER A 203 15.80 9.11 -10.05
N LYS A 204 17.06 8.89 -9.75
CA LYS A 204 18.18 9.46 -10.49
C LYS A 204 18.56 8.61 -11.72
N SER A 205 17.91 7.46 -11.86
CA SER A 205 18.25 6.48 -12.88
C SER A 205 17.37 6.67 -14.12
N ALA A 206 18.00 6.72 -15.29
CA ALA A 206 17.31 6.56 -16.57
C ALA A 206 16.94 5.08 -16.86
N LYS A 207 17.20 4.17 -15.92
CA LYS A 207 16.93 2.74 -16.06
C LYS A 207 15.42 2.48 -16.01
N LYS A 208 15.00 1.48 -16.76
CA LYS A 208 13.61 1.00 -16.73
C LYS A 208 13.30 0.33 -15.40
N LEU A 209 12.02 0.31 -15.03
CA LEU A 209 11.52 -0.52 -13.94
C LEU A 209 12.00 -1.96 -14.15
N LYS A 210 12.49 -2.57 -13.07
CA LYS A 210 12.80 -4.00 -13.00
C LYS A 210 12.04 -4.58 -11.83
N VAL A 211 11.29 -5.64 -12.10
CA VAL A 211 10.48 -6.31 -11.08
C VAL A 211 11.17 -7.59 -10.64
N HIS A 212 11.36 -7.72 -9.34
CA HIS A 212 11.92 -8.92 -8.70
C HIS A 212 10.77 -9.71 -8.09
N THR A 213 10.56 -10.92 -8.57
CA THR A 213 9.49 -11.83 -8.12
C THR A 213 9.99 -13.05 -7.38
N GLU A 214 11.30 -13.26 -7.34
CA GLU A 214 11.89 -14.40 -6.63
C GLU A 214 12.06 -14.08 -5.14
N PHE A 215 11.59 -14.98 -4.31
CA PHE A 215 11.72 -14.94 -2.85
C PHE A 215 12.24 -16.25 -2.33
N ASP A 216 13.01 -16.19 -1.25
CA ASP A 216 13.31 -17.33 -0.42
C ASP A 216 12.59 -17.14 0.93
N ASP A 217 11.64 -17.99 1.24
CA ASP A 217 10.84 -17.97 2.46
C ASP A 217 11.45 -18.78 3.63
N ASN A 218 12.61 -19.40 3.40
CA ASN A 218 13.37 -20.11 4.42
C ASN A 218 14.12 -19.11 5.33
N VAL A 219 13.42 -18.14 5.88
CA VAL A 219 13.96 -17.10 6.76
C VAL A 219 13.21 -17.12 8.09
N ALA A 220 13.94 -17.03 9.19
CA ALA A 220 13.36 -16.90 10.52
C ALA A 220 13.67 -15.52 11.14
N ILE A 221 12.75 -15.03 11.97
CA ILE A 221 13.00 -13.87 12.85
C ILE A 221 13.35 -14.41 14.23
N LEU A 222 14.49 -14.00 14.76
CA LEU A 222 14.93 -14.33 16.10
C LEU A 222 14.96 -13.07 16.96
N LYS A 223 13.98 -12.94 17.83
CA LYS A 223 13.94 -11.86 18.81
C LYS A 223 14.74 -12.25 20.04
N LEU A 224 15.77 -11.47 20.33
CA LEU A 224 16.58 -11.65 21.53
C LEU A 224 15.92 -10.93 22.72
N PHE A 225 15.82 -11.62 23.85
CA PHE A 225 15.25 -11.08 25.08
C PHE A 225 16.01 -11.60 26.31
N PRO A 226 16.03 -10.88 27.43
CA PRO A 226 16.64 -11.36 28.67
C PRO A 226 16.01 -12.69 29.13
N GLY A 227 16.84 -13.73 29.30
CA GLY A 227 16.38 -15.06 29.67
C GLY A 227 16.17 -16.03 28.51
N ILE A 228 16.40 -15.63 27.26
CA ILE A 228 16.48 -16.58 26.15
C ILE A 228 17.60 -17.59 26.42
N ASN A 229 17.32 -18.87 26.26
CA ASN A 229 18.30 -19.92 26.55
C ASN A 229 18.89 -20.55 25.28
N GLU A 230 20.01 -21.23 25.47
CA GLU A 230 20.77 -21.86 24.38
C GLU A 230 19.94 -22.90 23.60
N ASN A 231 19.03 -23.62 24.25
CA ASN A 231 18.21 -24.64 23.58
C ASN A 231 17.27 -24.01 22.54
N VAL A 232 16.72 -22.81 22.82
CA VAL A 232 15.88 -22.06 21.86
C VAL A 232 16.70 -21.63 20.66
N LEU A 233 17.90 -21.10 20.90
CA LEU A 233 18.82 -20.69 19.81
C LEU A 233 19.20 -21.88 18.96
N THR A 234 19.64 -22.97 19.59
CA THR A 234 20.03 -24.20 18.90
C THR A 234 18.88 -24.76 18.06
N ALA A 235 17.65 -24.77 18.57
CA ALA A 235 16.49 -25.25 17.82
C ALA A 235 16.20 -24.39 16.58
N ILE A 236 16.33 -23.08 16.68
CA ILE A 236 16.12 -22.17 15.52
C ILE A 236 17.22 -22.38 14.46
N PHE A 237 18.50 -22.47 14.88
CA PHE A 237 19.61 -22.70 13.96
C PHE A 237 19.57 -24.10 13.33
N ALA A 238 18.90 -25.07 13.95
CA ALA A 238 18.73 -26.42 13.43
C ALA A 238 17.53 -26.59 12.49
N ILE A 239 16.76 -25.53 12.20
CA ILE A 239 15.65 -25.59 11.24
C ILE A 239 16.18 -26.05 9.88
N PRO A 240 15.64 -27.14 9.31
CA PRO A 240 16.09 -27.64 8.02
C PRO A 240 15.93 -26.60 6.89
N ASN A 241 16.93 -26.47 6.06
CA ASN A 241 16.95 -25.56 4.90
C ASN A 241 16.85 -24.07 5.24
N LEU A 242 17.03 -23.65 6.49
CA LEU A 242 17.06 -22.24 6.86
C LEU A 242 18.18 -21.52 6.09
N LYS A 243 17.82 -20.43 5.41
CA LYS A 243 18.73 -19.63 4.56
C LYS A 243 19.17 -18.33 5.23
N GLY A 244 18.36 -17.79 6.14
CA GLY A 244 18.67 -16.55 6.79
C GLY A 244 17.95 -16.38 8.12
N ILE A 245 18.55 -15.56 8.99
CA ILE A 245 17.95 -15.15 10.26
C ILE A 245 18.02 -13.64 10.37
N VAL A 246 16.89 -13.01 10.67
CA VAL A 246 16.82 -11.61 11.07
C VAL A 246 16.84 -11.55 12.59
N LEU A 247 17.83 -10.86 13.14
CA LEU A 247 17.94 -10.65 14.59
C LEU A 247 17.22 -9.35 14.98
N GLU A 248 16.35 -9.44 15.99
CA GLU A 248 15.69 -8.31 16.64
C GLU A 248 16.07 -8.19 18.10
#